data_1d15377efc405b3b3575ed1a65d2ca41
#
_entry.id   1d15377efc405b3b3575ed1a65d2ca41
#
_cell.length_a   1.000
_cell.length_b   1.000
_cell.length_c   1.000
_cell.angle_alpha   90.00
_cell.angle_beta   90.00
_cell.angle_gamma   90.00
#
_symmetry.space_group_name_H-M   'P 1'
#
loop_
_entity.id
_entity.type
_entity.pdbx_description
1 polymer ?
#
loop_
_entity_poly.entity_id
_entity_poly.type
_entity_poly.pdbx_seq_one_letter_code
_entity_poly.pdbx_strand_id
1 'polypeptide(L)'
;MGEQTVKKHKFKKWRKPGIRMQVMLGFVLFTAIIVTLLWTFQITLLNTFYKAIKVNEVRSVANRVVAMLDESASANDYFEVTRSTNISILISNSDGSNVSFSPAARGGVLERFDYLDCKQLFTEVKAAGGSVMDDNITDPTSTIERQDRTIIYAQTVTLSSGNEYLVLLS
;
A
#
# COMPACT_ATOMS: atom_id res chain seq x y z
N MET A 1 26.01 31.24 -60.20
CA MET A 1 26.47 32.05 -59.07
C MET A 1 25.22 32.57 -58.39
N GLY A 2 24.73 31.88 -57.44
CA GLY A 2 23.46 32.18 -56.75
C GLY A 2 23.74 32.68 -55.32
N GLU A 3 23.40 33.91 -55.12
CA GLU A 3 23.56 34.65 -53.88
C GLU A 3 22.47 34.22 -52.87
N GLN A 4 22.85 33.51 -51.83
CA GLN A 4 21.94 33.14 -50.76
C GLN A 4 21.78 34.33 -49.78
N THR A 5 20.64 34.98 -49.82
CA THR A 5 20.25 36.03 -48.90
C THR A 5 19.89 35.41 -47.53
N VAL A 6 20.79 35.55 -46.56
CA VAL A 6 20.59 35.18 -45.18
C VAL A 6 19.55 36.12 -44.55
N LYS A 7 18.33 35.61 -44.29
CA LYS A 7 17.29 36.33 -43.54
C LYS A 7 17.72 36.46 -42.08
N LYS A 8 18.18 37.63 -41.68
CA LYS A 8 18.42 38.01 -40.27
C LYS A 8 17.08 38.01 -39.50
N HIS A 9 16.90 37.02 -38.64
CA HIS A 9 15.81 37.02 -37.63
C HIS A 9 16.00 38.23 -36.71
N LYS A 10 15.12 39.22 -36.85
CA LYS A 10 15.03 40.35 -35.90
C LYS A 10 14.49 39.84 -34.56
N PHE A 11 15.34 39.70 -33.56
CA PHE A 11 14.92 39.47 -32.18
C PHE A 11 14.02 40.66 -31.77
N LYS A 12 12.74 40.35 -31.53
CA LYS A 12 11.75 41.30 -31.09
C LYS A 12 12.14 41.77 -29.68
N LYS A 13 12.67 42.98 -29.54
CA LYS A 13 13.02 43.60 -28.24
C LYS A 13 11.77 43.64 -27.38
N TRP A 14 11.69 42.79 -26.36
CA TRP A 14 10.62 42.78 -25.38
C TRP A 14 10.62 44.13 -24.67
N ARG A 15 9.55 44.91 -24.81
CA ARG A 15 9.35 46.17 -24.07
C ARG A 15 9.25 45.78 -22.61
N LYS A 16 10.05 46.45 -21.77
CA LYS A 16 9.99 46.29 -20.31
C LYS A 16 8.56 46.56 -19.85
N PRO A 17 7.87 45.60 -19.15
CA PRO A 17 6.53 45.83 -18.66
C PRO A 17 6.51 47.02 -17.68
N GLY A 18 5.46 47.84 -17.76
CA GLY A 18 5.28 48.94 -16.81
C GLY A 18 5.19 48.43 -15.37
N ILE A 19 5.46 49.30 -14.39
CA ILE A 19 5.50 48.97 -12.94
C ILE A 19 4.24 48.24 -12.49
N ARG A 20 3.05 48.65 -12.96
CA ARG A 20 1.78 47.99 -12.66
C ARG A 20 1.75 46.55 -13.13
N MET A 21 2.27 46.24 -14.33
CA MET A 21 2.33 44.92 -14.90
C MET A 21 3.34 44.02 -14.18
N GLN A 22 4.45 44.58 -13.69
CA GLN A 22 5.44 43.84 -12.90
C GLN A 22 4.88 43.43 -11.55
N VAL A 23 4.17 44.34 -10.84
CA VAL A 23 3.49 44.00 -9.58
C VAL A 23 2.40 42.91 -9.78
N MET A 24 1.58 43.05 -10.83
CA MET A 24 0.56 42.07 -11.15
C MET A 24 1.17 40.71 -11.47
N LEU A 25 2.25 40.67 -12.27
CA LEU A 25 2.94 39.42 -12.61
C LEU A 25 3.57 38.78 -11.36
N GLY A 26 4.16 39.60 -10.47
CA GLY A 26 4.69 39.11 -9.20
C GLY A 26 3.63 38.48 -8.32
N PHE A 27 2.45 39.09 -8.24
CA PHE A 27 1.33 38.56 -7.46
C PHE A 27 0.81 37.24 -8.04
N VAL A 28 0.64 37.15 -9.36
CA VAL A 28 0.22 35.92 -10.05
C VAL A 28 1.24 34.80 -9.84
N LEU A 29 2.55 35.11 -9.96
CA LEU A 29 3.62 34.15 -9.73
C LEU A 29 3.61 33.64 -8.28
N PHE A 30 3.49 34.54 -7.32
CA PHE A 30 3.41 34.20 -5.90
C PHE A 30 2.21 33.30 -5.60
N THR A 31 1.05 33.63 -6.11
CA THR A 31 -0.16 32.82 -5.95
C THR A 31 0.01 31.43 -6.59
N ALA A 32 0.61 31.35 -7.78
CA ALA A 32 0.87 30.08 -8.46
C ALA A 32 1.82 29.20 -7.63
N ILE A 33 2.86 29.76 -7.03
CA ILE A 33 3.79 29.04 -6.15
C ILE A 33 3.05 28.48 -4.94
N ILE A 34 2.22 29.29 -4.27
CA ILE A 34 1.47 28.84 -3.10
C ILE A 34 0.52 27.69 -3.47
N VAL A 35 -0.24 27.83 -4.55
CA VAL A 35 -1.17 26.79 -4.99
C VAL A 35 -0.43 25.50 -5.32
N THR A 36 0.71 25.57 -6.01
CA THR A 36 1.52 24.40 -6.35
C THR A 36 2.07 23.71 -5.10
N LEU A 37 2.56 24.49 -4.12
CA LEU A 37 3.02 23.98 -2.84
C LEU A 37 1.91 23.27 -2.06
N LEU A 38 0.74 23.90 -1.95
CA LEU A 38 -0.41 23.31 -1.28
C LEU A 38 -0.84 22.00 -1.95
N TRP A 39 -0.87 21.97 -3.26
CA TRP A 39 -1.28 20.79 -4.02
C TRP A 39 -0.29 19.64 -3.85
N THR A 40 1.01 19.92 -3.96
CA THR A 40 2.07 18.93 -3.73
C THR A 40 2.02 18.39 -2.31
N PHE A 41 1.87 19.28 -1.32
CA PHE A 41 1.79 18.92 0.08
C PHE A 41 0.56 18.04 0.37
N GLN A 42 -0.59 18.40 -0.18
CA GLN A 42 -1.85 17.67 -0.01
C GLN A 42 -1.75 16.25 -0.57
N ILE A 43 -1.21 16.07 -1.80
CA ILE A 43 -1.06 14.74 -2.41
C ILE A 43 -0.08 13.88 -1.61
N THR A 44 1.09 14.44 -1.25
CA THR A 44 2.13 13.69 -0.53
C THR A 44 1.67 13.30 0.88
N LEU A 45 1.04 14.25 1.58
CA LEU A 45 0.56 14.03 2.94
C LEU A 45 -0.55 12.98 2.97
N LEU A 46 -1.54 13.09 2.07
CA LEU A 46 -2.68 12.19 2.03
C LEU A 46 -2.23 10.73 1.81
N ASN A 47 -1.34 10.49 0.85
CA ASN A 47 -0.83 9.15 0.57
C ASN A 47 -0.04 8.57 1.75
N THR A 48 0.81 9.38 2.38
CA THR A 48 1.63 8.93 3.51
C THR A 48 0.79 8.63 4.75
N PHE A 49 -0.16 9.52 5.07
CA PHE A 49 -1.07 9.32 6.21
C PHE A 49 -2.00 8.13 6.00
N TYR A 50 -2.58 7.97 4.81
CA TYR A 50 -3.45 6.85 4.52
C TYR A 50 -2.73 5.51 4.68
N LYS A 51 -1.51 5.39 4.11
CA LYS A 51 -0.68 4.19 4.30
C LYS A 51 -0.36 3.94 5.77
N ALA A 52 0.05 4.96 6.53
CA ALA A 52 0.39 4.82 7.94
C ALA A 52 -0.82 4.37 8.79
N ILE A 53 -2.01 4.91 8.55
CA ILE A 53 -3.23 4.51 9.25
C ILE A 53 -3.57 3.05 8.92
N LYS A 54 -3.56 2.67 7.64
CA LYS A 54 -3.84 1.29 7.23
C LYS A 54 -2.84 0.29 7.80
N VAL A 55 -1.56 0.61 7.78
CA VAL A 55 -0.50 -0.22 8.37
C VAL A 55 -0.74 -0.45 9.88
N ASN A 56 -1.06 0.60 10.61
CA ASN A 56 -1.33 0.51 12.04
C ASN A 56 -2.62 -0.28 12.33
N GLU A 57 -3.65 -0.10 11.52
CA GLU A 57 -4.90 -0.87 11.62
C GLU A 57 -4.64 -2.37 11.45
N VAL A 58 -3.98 -2.76 10.36
CA VAL A 58 -3.65 -4.15 10.06
C VAL A 58 -2.77 -4.78 11.16
N ARG A 59 -1.77 -4.05 11.64
CA ARG A 59 -0.91 -4.51 12.75
C ARG A 59 -1.69 -4.69 14.05
N SER A 60 -2.62 -3.80 14.36
CA SER A 60 -3.49 -3.92 15.54
C SER A 60 -4.38 -5.16 15.44
N VAL A 61 -4.95 -5.43 14.25
CA VAL A 61 -5.74 -6.65 14.01
C VAL A 61 -4.86 -7.89 14.10
N ALA A 62 -3.64 -7.87 13.56
CA ALA A 62 -2.68 -8.97 13.67
C ALA A 62 -2.43 -9.34 15.13
N ASN A 63 -2.10 -8.36 15.96
CA ASN A 63 -1.86 -8.58 17.39
C ASN A 63 -3.09 -9.15 18.10
N ARG A 64 -4.29 -8.71 17.73
CA ARG A 64 -5.54 -9.25 18.27
C ARG A 64 -5.76 -10.70 17.87
N VAL A 65 -5.53 -11.03 16.58
CA VAL A 65 -5.64 -12.40 16.06
C VAL A 65 -4.64 -13.33 16.74
N VAL A 66 -3.41 -12.86 16.99
CA VAL A 66 -2.38 -13.61 17.71
C VAL A 66 -2.81 -13.92 19.14
N ALA A 67 -3.35 -12.94 19.87
CA ALA A 67 -3.87 -13.16 21.22
C ALA A 67 -5.02 -14.18 21.23
N MET A 68 -5.91 -14.11 20.26
CA MET A 68 -7.02 -15.06 20.09
C MET A 68 -6.53 -16.47 19.78
N LEU A 69 -5.45 -16.62 19.02
CA LEU A 69 -4.83 -17.92 18.74
C LEU A 69 -4.28 -18.58 20.01
N ASP A 70 -3.65 -17.80 20.88
CA ASP A 70 -3.10 -18.31 22.15
C ASP A 70 -4.22 -18.73 23.14
N GLU A 71 -5.37 -18.06 23.07
CA GLU A 71 -6.57 -18.38 23.86
C GLU A 71 -7.43 -19.52 23.25
N SER A 72 -7.00 -20.12 22.14
CA SER A 72 -7.74 -21.18 21.41
C SER A 72 -9.14 -20.72 20.96
N ALA A 73 -9.23 -19.49 20.45
CA ALA A 73 -10.47 -18.89 19.98
C ALA A 73 -11.16 -19.71 18.89
N SER A 74 -12.46 -19.58 18.83
CA SER A 74 -13.32 -20.25 17.84
C SER A 74 -13.22 -19.60 16.45
N ALA A 75 -13.53 -20.34 15.41
CA ALA A 75 -13.63 -19.80 14.04
C ALA A 75 -14.62 -18.61 13.93
N ASN A 76 -15.67 -18.59 14.77
CA ASN A 76 -16.62 -17.48 14.82
C ASN A 76 -15.97 -16.18 15.33
N ASP A 77 -15.00 -16.26 16.22
CA ASP A 77 -14.34 -15.08 16.79
C ASP A 77 -13.50 -14.37 15.70
N TYR A 78 -12.81 -15.14 14.84
CA TYR A 78 -12.10 -14.59 13.67
C TYR A 78 -13.05 -13.95 12.66
N PHE A 79 -14.22 -14.57 12.45
CA PHE A 79 -15.24 -14.01 11.59
C PHE A 79 -15.77 -12.67 12.08
N GLU A 80 -16.00 -12.51 13.39
CA GLU A 80 -16.40 -11.23 14.01
C GLU A 80 -15.32 -10.15 13.83
N VAL A 81 -14.04 -10.49 13.97
CA VAL A 81 -12.93 -9.56 13.73
C VAL A 81 -12.93 -9.13 12.27
N THR A 82 -13.01 -10.08 11.33
CA THR A 82 -13.08 -9.79 9.89
C THR A 82 -14.24 -8.87 9.55
N ARG A 83 -15.44 -9.15 10.10
CA ARG A 83 -16.64 -8.36 9.84
C ARG A 83 -16.53 -6.94 10.39
N SER A 84 -15.89 -6.75 11.55
CA SER A 84 -15.77 -5.44 12.18
C SER A 84 -14.69 -4.55 11.54
N THR A 85 -13.65 -5.17 10.98
CA THR A 85 -12.49 -4.45 10.43
C THR A 85 -12.43 -4.44 8.90
N ASN A 86 -13.24 -5.29 8.25
CA ASN A 86 -13.19 -5.53 6.80
C ASN A 86 -11.79 -5.98 6.32
N ILE A 87 -11.08 -6.74 7.15
CA ILE A 87 -9.77 -7.31 6.88
C ILE A 87 -9.92 -8.83 6.80
N SER A 88 -9.50 -9.44 5.68
CA SER A 88 -9.46 -10.89 5.53
C SER A 88 -8.35 -11.48 6.39
N ILE A 89 -8.61 -12.62 7.00
CA ILE A 89 -7.68 -13.31 7.89
C ILE A 89 -7.47 -14.73 7.36
N LEU A 90 -6.21 -15.11 7.14
CA LEU A 90 -5.80 -16.49 6.84
C LEU A 90 -4.75 -16.90 7.87
N ILE A 91 -4.97 -18.03 8.51
CA ILE A 91 -4.07 -18.63 9.49
C ILE A 91 -3.66 -19.99 8.97
N SER A 92 -2.36 -20.22 8.85
CA SER A 92 -1.81 -21.51 8.46
C SER A 92 -0.75 -22.00 9.45
N ASN A 93 -0.55 -23.31 9.49
CA ASN A 93 0.55 -23.93 10.22
C ASN A 93 1.88 -23.66 9.50
N SER A 94 2.99 -23.97 10.18
CA SER A 94 4.34 -23.91 9.62
C SER A 94 4.55 -24.83 8.40
N ASP A 95 3.72 -25.87 8.26
CA ASP A 95 3.74 -26.77 7.12
C ASP A 95 2.93 -26.24 5.91
N GLY A 96 2.17 -25.17 6.07
CA GLY A 96 1.32 -24.55 5.05
C GLY A 96 -0.15 -24.95 5.12
N SER A 97 -0.52 -25.90 5.99
CA SER A 97 -1.93 -26.30 6.13
C SER A 97 -2.77 -25.17 6.74
N ASN A 98 -3.94 -24.91 6.12
CA ASN A 98 -4.85 -23.88 6.63
C ASN A 98 -5.55 -24.33 7.91
N VAL A 99 -5.42 -23.49 8.96
CA VAL A 99 -6.10 -23.66 10.24
C VAL A 99 -7.43 -22.94 10.24
N SER A 100 -7.44 -21.70 9.77
CA SER A 100 -8.64 -20.88 9.70
C SER A 100 -8.55 -19.88 8.55
N PHE A 101 -9.67 -19.65 7.88
CA PHE A 101 -9.81 -18.64 6.86
C PHE A 101 -11.11 -17.87 7.06
N SER A 102 -10.99 -16.55 7.18
CA SER A 102 -12.12 -15.64 7.31
C SER A 102 -12.02 -14.51 6.27
N PRO A 103 -12.74 -14.62 5.13
CA PRO A 103 -12.70 -13.61 4.09
C PRO A 103 -13.57 -12.40 4.45
N ALA A 104 -13.05 -11.19 4.23
CA ALA A 104 -13.83 -9.95 4.32
C ALA A 104 -14.77 -9.80 3.12
N ALA A 105 -14.31 -10.21 1.93
CA ALA A 105 -15.08 -10.19 0.69
C ALA A 105 -14.78 -11.46 -0.13
N ARG A 106 -15.70 -11.84 -1.00
CA ARG A 106 -15.49 -12.96 -1.94
C ARG A 106 -14.45 -12.54 -3.01
N GLY A 107 -13.57 -13.47 -3.37
CA GLY A 107 -12.55 -13.25 -4.40
C GLY A 107 -11.36 -12.42 -3.91
N GLY A 108 -11.14 -12.33 -2.60
CA GLY A 108 -9.97 -11.69 -2.02
C GLY A 108 -8.67 -12.41 -2.37
N VAL A 109 -7.55 -11.68 -2.31
CA VAL A 109 -6.22 -12.21 -2.66
C VAL A 109 -5.88 -13.44 -1.82
N LEU A 110 -6.25 -13.47 -0.52
CA LEU A 110 -5.95 -14.58 0.38
C LEU A 110 -6.71 -15.88 0.03
N GLU A 111 -7.81 -15.82 -0.73
CA GLU A 111 -8.51 -17.03 -1.21
C GLU A 111 -7.68 -17.87 -2.19
N ARG A 112 -6.66 -17.25 -2.80
CA ARG A 112 -5.84 -17.86 -3.84
C ARG A 112 -4.54 -18.46 -3.32
N PHE A 113 -4.23 -18.21 -2.03
CA PHE A 113 -3.07 -18.79 -1.39
C PHE A 113 -3.31 -20.29 -1.18
N ASP A 114 -2.46 -21.08 -1.81
CA ASP A 114 -2.47 -22.52 -1.61
C ASP A 114 -1.51 -22.93 -0.48
N TYR A 115 -1.43 -24.21 -0.23
CA TYR A 115 -0.54 -24.82 0.76
C TYR A 115 0.93 -24.50 0.49
N LEU A 116 1.38 -24.48 -0.76
CA LEU A 116 2.77 -24.23 -1.11
C LEU A 116 3.13 -22.76 -0.91
N ASP A 117 2.22 -21.86 -1.28
CA ASP A 117 2.37 -20.42 -1.08
C ASP A 117 2.50 -20.08 0.42
N CYS A 118 1.63 -20.63 1.26
CA CYS A 118 1.68 -20.42 2.70
C CYS A 118 2.98 -20.96 3.31
N LYS A 119 3.45 -22.12 2.88
CA LYS A 119 4.71 -22.71 3.37
C LYS A 119 5.94 -21.90 2.96
N GLN A 120 5.98 -21.46 1.71
CA GLN A 120 7.07 -20.61 1.22
C GLN A 120 7.08 -19.28 1.97
N LEU A 121 5.93 -18.63 2.08
CA LEU A 121 5.77 -17.36 2.76
C LEU A 121 6.12 -17.46 4.25
N PHE A 122 5.76 -18.56 4.93
CA PHE A 122 6.18 -18.82 6.30
C PHE A 122 7.71 -18.76 6.43
N THR A 123 8.42 -19.42 5.52
CA THR A 123 9.89 -19.47 5.54
C THR A 123 10.50 -18.08 5.29
N GLU A 124 9.96 -17.33 4.33
CA GLU A 124 10.38 -15.98 3.98
C GLU A 124 10.16 -15.00 5.13
N VAL A 125 8.96 -15.01 5.73
CA VAL A 125 8.61 -14.14 6.86
C VAL A 125 9.47 -14.45 8.08
N LYS A 126 9.72 -15.72 8.35
CA LYS A 126 10.59 -16.14 9.45
C LYS A 126 12.03 -15.67 9.23
N ALA A 127 12.57 -15.77 8.01
CA ALA A 127 13.89 -15.29 7.64
C ALA A 127 14.00 -13.75 7.70
N ALA A 128 12.90 -13.03 7.44
CA ALA A 128 12.82 -11.56 7.50
C ALA A 128 12.66 -11.00 8.92
N GLY A 129 12.64 -11.83 9.95
CA GLY A 129 12.51 -11.39 11.35
C GLY A 129 11.11 -11.51 11.93
N GLY A 130 10.26 -12.33 11.33
CA GLY A 130 8.96 -12.73 11.87
C GLY A 130 7.77 -11.88 11.43
N SER A 131 7.99 -10.79 10.71
CA SER A 131 6.88 -10.04 10.09
C SER A 131 7.31 -9.36 8.80
N VAL A 132 6.46 -9.39 7.79
CA VAL A 132 6.65 -8.74 6.50
C VAL A 132 5.36 -8.02 6.12
N MET A 133 5.50 -6.84 5.54
CA MET A 133 4.41 -6.12 4.91
C MET A 133 4.77 -5.90 3.44
N ASP A 134 3.94 -6.40 2.56
CA ASP A 134 4.10 -6.21 1.13
C ASP A 134 2.90 -5.46 0.57
N ASP A 135 3.18 -4.35 -0.11
CA ASP A 135 2.19 -3.53 -0.83
C ASP A 135 2.20 -3.82 -2.34
N ASN A 136 3.00 -4.80 -2.76
CA ASN A 136 3.24 -5.16 -4.16
C ASN A 136 2.97 -6.64 -4.47
N ILE A 137 2.27 -7.38 -3.63
CA ILE A 137 1.93 -8.75 -4.00
C ILE A 137 1.03 -8.68 -5.23
N THR A 138 1.69 -8.81 -6.37
CA THR A 138 1.04 -9.00 -7.66
C THR A 138 0.46 -10.40 -7.63
N ASP A 139 -0.84 -10.51 -7.78
CA ASP A 139 -1.53 -11.78 -7.97
C ASP A 139 -0.82 -12.59 -9.06
N PRO A 140 -0.18 -13.72 -8.75
CA PRO A 140 0.59 -14.50 -9.73
C PRO A 140 -0.29 -15.05 -10.87
N THR A 141 -1.61 -14.99 -10.73
CA THR A 141 -2.57 -15.53 -11.71
C THR A 141 -3.35 -14.44 -12.46
N SER A 142 -3.20 -13.15 -12.12
CA SER A 142 -3.94 -12.09 -12.80
C SER A 142 -3.28 -11.72 -14.13
N THR A 143 -3.82 -12.24 -15.20
CA THR A 143 -3.56 -11.84 -16.61
C THR A 143 -4.22 -10.48 -16.97
N ILE A 144 -4.88 -9.82 -16.04
CA ILE A 144 -5.62 -8.58 -16.28
C ILE A 144 -5.02 -7.50 -15.39
N GLU A 145 -4.56 -6.41 -16.01
CA GLU A 145 -3.95 -5.18 -15.44
C GLU A 145 -4.82 -4.39 -14.43
N ARG A 146 -5.65 -5.05 -13.64
CA ARG A 146 -6.23 -4.45 -12.45
C ARG A 146 -5.28 -4.68 -11.29
N GLN A 147 -4.29 -3.83 -11.19
CA GLN A 147 -3.48 -3.63 -9.98
C GLN A 147 -4.35 -3.03 -8.87
N ASP A 148 -5.25 -3.80 -8.32
CA ASP A 148 -5.78 -3.52 -7.01
C ASP A 148 -4.61 -3.78 -6.05
N ARG A 149 -3.93 -2.69 -5.66
CA ARG A 149 -2.82 -2.72 -4.70
C ARG A 149 -3.38 -3.15 -3.35
N THR A 150 -3.37 -4.44 -3.12
CA THR A 150 -3.77 -5.02 -1.85
C THR A 150 -2.54 -5.07 -0.95
N ILE A 151 -2.65 -4.50 0.23
CA ILE A 151 -1.61 -4.61 1.26
C ILE A 151 -1.80 -5.96 1.92
N ILE A 152 -0.77 -6.81 1.89
CA ILE A 152 -0.75 -8.05 2.65
C ILE A 152 0.25 -7.88 3.80
N TYR A 153 -0.21 -8.16 4.98
CA TYR A 153 0.63 -8.28 6.17
C TYR A 153 0.76 -9.75 6.55
N ALA A 154 1.98 -10.22 6.68
CA ALA A 154 2.31 -11.57 7.07
C ALA A 154 3.11 -11.54 8.36
N GLN A 155 2.74 -12.38 9.32
CA GLN A 155 3.45 -12.52 10.60
C GLN A 155 3.56 -13.98 11.00
N THR A 156 4.76 -14.42 11.39
CA THR A 156 4.95 -15.72 12.05
C THR A 156 4.84 -15.55 13.57
N VAL A 157 4.13 -16.48 14.20
CA VAL A 157 3.86 -16.47 15.63
C VAL A 157 4.17 -17.83 16.20
N THR A 158 4.87 -17.86 17.34
CA THR A 158 5.06 -19.06 18.15
C THR A 158 4.19 -18.94 19.37
N LEU A 159 3.22 -19.83 19.52
CA LEU A 159 2.33 -19.85 20.69
C LEU A 159 3.03 -20.42 21.91
N SER A 160 2.40 -20.23 23.09
CA SER A 160 2.83 -20.79 24.37
C SER A 160 2.94 -22.32 24.34
N SER A 161 2.20 -22.98 23.45
CA SER A 161 2.25 -24.42 23.17
C SER A 161 3.48 -24.89 22.39
N GLY A 162 4.30 -23.95 21.85
CA GLY A 162 5.43 -24.23 20.98
C GLY A 162 5.07 -24.41 19.50
N ASN A 163 3.79 -24.34 19.14
CA ASN A 163 3.35 -24.41 17.75
C ASN A 163 3.60 -23.09 17.04
N GLU A 164 4.05 -23.19 15.79
CA GLU A 164 4.31 -22.02 14.93
C GLU A 164 3.19 -21.85 13.89
N TYR A 165 2.73 -20.64 13.73
CA TYR A 165 1.68 -20.27 12.80
C TYR A 165 2.11 -19.11 11.91
N LEU A 166 1.55 -19.06 10.70
CA LEU A 166 1.58 -17.90 9.81
C LEU A 166 0.21 -17.23 9.84
N VAL A 167 0.18 -15.95 10.15
CA VAL A 167 -1.03 -15.11 10.12
C VAL A 167 -0.90 -14.15 8.95
N LEU A 168 -1.84 -14.24 8.00
CA LEU A 168 -1.94 -13.37 6.84
C LEU A 168 -3.19 -12.48 6.98
N LEU A 169 -3.02 -11.21 6.70
CA LEU A 169 -4.07 -10.18 6.74
C LEU A 169 -4.06 -9.37 5.44
N SER A 170 -5.24 -9.10 4.89
CA SER A 170 -5.39 -8.39 3.62
C SER A 170 -6.60 -7.46 3.63
#